data_4603f3acce571ce08aa3ffdd3efdaba4
#
_entry.id   4603f3acce571ce08aa3ffdd3efdaba4
#
_cell.length_a   1.000
_cell.length_b   1.000
_cell.length_c   1.000
_cell.angle_alpha   90.00
_cell.angle_beta   90.00
_cell.angle_gamma   90.00
#
_symmetry.space_group_name_H-M   'P 1'
#
loop_
_entity.id
_entity.type
_entity.pdbx_description
1 polymer ?
#
loop_
_entity_poly.entity_id
_entity_poly.type
_entity_poly.pdbx_seq_one_letter_code
_entity_poly.pdbx_strand_id
1 'polypeptide(L)'
;LKNTEKIKVKPTLKGCDCCLSGVENLSKKLIDEGKSPEYVSAFCLKYIEQTLSEMTKRLLEKYGELPLLFAGGVMSNQIIKNSFEEKYNAIFAPPQFSADNSAGIAYLGYRKYNDVHTRV
;
A
#
# COMPACT_ATOMS: atom_id res chain seq x y z
N LEU A 1 2.66 8.05 -15.89
CA LEU A 1 4.06 7.66 -16.06
C LEU A 1 4.24 6.99 -17.42
N LYS A 2 4.86 7.70 -18.35
CA LYS A 2 5.12 7.21 -19.70
C LYS A 2 6.53 6.63 -19.79
N ASN A 3 6.83 5.66 -18.96
CA ASN A 3 8.11 4.97 -19.08
C ASN A 3 7.92 3.66 -19.85
N THR A 4 8.57 3.57 -21.01
CA THR A 4 8.51 2.40 -21.89
C THR A 4 9.51 1.30 -21.51
N GLU A 5 10.44 1.59 -20.59
CA GLU A 5 11.39 0.59 -20.12
C GLU A 5 10.71 -0.45 -19.24
N LYS A 6 11.06 -1.70 -19.46
CA LYS A 6 10.52 -2.82 -18.70
C LYS A 6 11.19 -2.86 -17.32
N ILE A 7 10.49 -2.39 -16.31
CA ILE A 7 10.98 -2.36 -14.92
C ILE A 7 10.69 -3.70 -14.27
N LYS A 8 11.75 -4.39 -13.83
CA LYS A 8 11.63 -5.63 -13.06
C LYS A 8 11.77 -5.34 -11.58
N VAL A 9 10.83 -5.83 -10.80
CA VAL A 9 10.78 -5.65 -9.35
C VAL A 9 10.61 -7.00 -8.68
N LYS A 10 11.39 -7.22 -7.61
CA LYS A 10 11.26 -8.40 -6.76
C LYS A 10 10.84 -7.97 -5.36
N PRO A 11 9.57 -8.17 -4.98
CA PRO A 11 9.11 -7.83 -3.64
C PRO A 11 9.79 -8.67 -2.56
N THR A 12 10.00 -8.06 -1.39
CA THR A 12 10.51 -8.74 -0.20
C THR A 12 9.39 -8.82 0.84
N LEU A 13 9.02 -10.04 1.22
CA LEU A 13 7.99 -10.28 2.22
C LEU A 13 8.46 -11.29 3.26
N LYS A 14 7.95 -11.11 4.48
CA LYS A 14 8.06 -12.11 5.57
C LYS A 14 6.66 -12.63 5.87
N GLY A 15 6.32 -13.82 5.35
CA GLY A 15 4.96 -14.34 5.45
C GLY A 15 3.97 -13.42 4.76
N CYS A 16 3.04 -12.83 5.51
CA CYS A 16 2.06 -11.86 5.01
C CYS A 16 2.47 -10.40 5.26
N ASP A 17 3.65 -10.17 5.83
CA ASP A 17 4.14 -8.82 6.13
C ASP A 17 5.03 -8.30 5.01
N CYS A 18 4.80 -7.08 4.57
CA CYS A 18 5.65 -6.45 3.56
C CYS A 18 6.88 -5.81 4.18
N CYS A 19 7.96 -5.75 3.39
CA CYS A 19 9.21 -5.09 3.77
C CYS A 19 9.60 -4.10 2.67
N LEU A 20 9.47 -2.80 2.99
CA LEU A 20 9.74 -1.72 2.03
C LEU A 20 11.05 -0.97 2.34
N SER A 21 11.78 -1.36 3.38
CA SER A 21 13.00 -0.66 3.79
C SER A 21 14.12 -0.64 2.74
N GLY A 22 14.16 -1.65 1.87
CA GLY A 22 15.14 -1.72 0.79
C GLY A 22 14.88 -0.80 -0.40
N VAL A 23 13.66 -0.25 -0.52
CA VAL A 23 13.28 0.58 -1.67
C VAL A 23 14.10 1.85 -1.74
N GLU A 24 14.35 2.50 -0.61
CA GLU A 24 15.15 3.72 -0.54
C GLU A 24 16.55 3.49 -1.06
N ASN A 25 17.22 2.43 -0.61
CA ASN A 25 18.58 2.11 -1.04
C ASN A 25 18.64 1.75 -2.53
N LEU A 26 17.66 1.00 -3.02
CA LEU A 26 17.56 0.67 -4.44
C LEU A 26 17.30 1.90 -5.29
N SER A 27 16.46 2.82 -4.82
CA SER A 27 16.18 4.08 -5.50
C SER A 27 17.41 4.98 -5.57
N LYS A 28 18.15 5.10 -4.47
CA LYS A 28 19.43 5.82 -4.44
C LYS A 28 20.43 5.24 -5.43
N LYS A 29 20.54 3.93 -5.49
CA LYS A 29 21.41 3.24 -6.45
C LYS A 29 21.05 3.57 -7.89
N LEU A 30 19.76 3.58 -8.22
CA LEU A 30 19.30 3.93 -9.57
C LEU A 30 19.62 5.39 -9.91
N ILE A 31 19.51 6.31 -8.98
CA ILE A 31 19.90 7.71 -9.16
C ILE A 31 21.40 7.81 -9.43
N ASP A 32 22.23 7.10 -8.65
CA ASP A 32 23.68 7.08 -8.79
C ASP A 32 24.10 6.47 -10.15
N GLU A 33 23.34 5.53 -10.68
CA GLU A 33 23.54 4.94 -12.01
C GLU A 33 23.10 5.86 -13.17
N GLY A 34 22.56 7.04 -12.86
CA GLY A 34 22.16 8.03 -13.87
C GLY A 34 20.76 7.80 -14.45
N LYS A 35 19.90 7.02 -13.78
CA LYS A 35 18.52 6.84 -14.22
C LYS A 35 17.71 8.12 -14.05
N SER A 36 16.76 8.35 -14.95
CA SER A 36 15.92 9.55 -14.92
C SER A 36 15.01 9.56 -13.69
N PRO A 37 14.57 10.76 -13.20
CA PRO A 37 13.59 10.85 -12.11
C PRO A 37 12.30 10.10 -12.43
N GLU A 38 11.85 10.13 -13.67
CA GLU A 38 10.65 9.40 -14.12
C GLU A 38 10.83 7.88 -13.98
N TYR A 39 12.01 7.37 -14.32
CA TYR A 39 12.32 5.95 -14.16
C TYR A 39 12.30 5.55 -12.68
N VAL A 40 12.95 6.33 -11.82
CA VAL A 40 13.01 6.06 -10.38
C VAL A 40 11.62 6.11 -9.77
N SER A 41 10.79 7.08 -10.14
CA SER A 41 9.40 7.19 -9.68
C SER A 41 8.57 5.98 -10.11
N ALA A 42 8.69 5.57 -11.36
CA ALA A 42 8.00 4.40 -11.89
C ALA A 42 8.46 3.11 -11.17
N PHE A 43 9.75 3.00 -10.88
CA PHE A 43 10.32 1.90 -10.11
C PHE A 43 9.71 1.81 -8.72
N CYS A 44 9.66 2.94 -8.00
CA CYS A 44 9.10 3.00 -6.64
C CYS A 44 7.62 2.60 -6.63
N LEU A 45 6.82 3.14 -7.53
CA LEU A 45 5.39 2.81 -7.64
C LEU A 45 5.18 1.34 -7.97
N LYS A 46 5.95 0.81 -8.90
CA LYS A 46 5.86 -0.60 -9.27
C LYS A 46 6.29 -1.51 -8.12
N TYR A 47 7.33 -1.14 -7.38
CA TYR A 47 7.78 -1.89 -6.23
C TYR A 47 6.70 -1.97 -5.15
N ILE A 48 6.08 -0.85 -4.83
CA ILE A 48 4.99 -0.78 -3.85
C ILE A 48 3.79 -1.59 -4.33
N GLU A 49 3.38 -1.41 -5.58
CA GLU A 49 2.25 -2.14 -6.17
C GLU A 49 2.48 -3.65 -6.14
N GLN A 50 3.64 -4.13 -6.56
CA GLN A 50 3.97 -5.55 -6.56
C GLN A 50 4.06 -6.12 -5.15
N THR A 51 4.61 -5.38 -4.20
CA THR A 51 4.70 -5.79 -2.81
C THR A 51 3.32 -5.95 -2.19
N LEU A 52 2.45 -4.97 -2.38
CA LEU A 52 1.08 -5.02 -1.88
C LEU A 52 0.26 -6.12 -2.55
N SER A 53 0.46 -6.32 -3.84
CA SER A 53 -0.22 -7.38 -4.59
C SER A 53 0.18 -8.77 -4.07
N GLU A 54 1.46 -9.00 -3.85
CA GLU A 54 1.95 -10.28 -3.31
C GLU A 54 1.46 -10.51 -1.88
N MET A 55 1.47 -9.47 -1.05
CA MET A 55 0.94 -9.52 0.31
C MET A 55 -0.56 -9.87 0.31
N THR A 56 -1.33 -9.22 -0.54
CA THR A 56 -2.77 -9.49 -0.70
C THR A 56 -3.02 -10.91 -1.13
N LYS A 57 -2.26 -11.40 -2.11
CA LYS A 57 -2.35 -12.78 -2.58
C LYS A 57 -2.11 -13.79 -1.45
N ARG A 58 -1.06 -13.58 -0.67
CA ARG A 58 -0.74 -14.46 0.47
C ARG A 58 -1.80 -14.44 1.56
N LEU A 59 -2.39 -13.27 1.82
CA LEU A 59 -3.50 -13.16 2.78
C LEU A 59 -4.73 -13.91 2.30
N LEU A 60 -5.09 -13.79 1.02
CA LEU A 60 -6.22 -14.51 0.46
C LEU A 60 -5.99 -16.02 0.42
N GLU A 61 -4.77 -16.47 0.16
CA GLU A 61 -4.41 -17.88 0.22
C GLU A 61 -4.52 -18.44 1.64
N LYS A 62 -4.18 -17.65 2.65
CA LYS A 62 -4.19 -18.05 4.06
C LYS A 62 -5.59 -18.04 4.67
N TYR A 63 -6.39 -17.03 4.38
CA TYR A 63 -7.68 -16.80 5.02
C TYR A 63 -8.89 -17.02 4.11
N GLY A 64 -8.68 -17.36 2.83
CA GLY A 64 -9.74 -17.50 1.84
C GLY A 64 -10.21 -16.16 1.28
N GLU A 65 -11.27 -16.19 0.48
CA GLU A 65 -11.83 -14.96 -0.09
C GLU A 65 -12.48 -14.11 1.01
N LEU A 66 -11.92 -12.95 1.25
CA LEU A 66 -12.38 -11.97 2.22
C LEU A 66 -12.62 -10.62 1.55
N PRO A 67 -13.56 -9.81 2.06
CA PRO A 67 -13.67 -8.42 1.63
C PRO A 67 -12.35 -7.69 1.90
N LEU A 68 -11.89 -6.92 0.92
CA LEU A 68 -10.64 -6.16 1.02
C LEU A 68 -10.95 -4.68 1.15
N LEU A 69 -10.41 -4.05 2.18
CA LEU A 69 -10.48 -2.61 2.38
C LEU A 69 -9.06 -2.04 2.36
N PHE A 70 -8.81 -1.11 1.46
CA PHE A 70 -7.55 -0.40 1.36
C PHE A 70 -7.69 1.04 1.84
N ALA A 71 -6.79 1.45 2.72
CA ALA A 71 -6.72 2.80 3.27
C ALA A 71 -5.26 3.21 3.43
N GLY A 72 -5.02 4.51 3.61
CA GLY A 72 -3.68 5.08 3.76
C GLY A 72 -3.27 5.93 2.56
N GLY A 73 -2.30 6.81 2.75
CA GLY A 73 -1.90 7.79 1.74
C GLY A 73 -1.44 7.18 0.41
N VAL A 74 -0.74 6.05 0.46
CA VAL A 74 -0.28 5.33 -0.74
C VAL A 74 -1.46 4.81 -1.55
N MET A 75 -2.52 4.38 -0.89
CA MET A 75 -3.70 3.82 -1.57
C MET A 75 -4.59 4.87 -2.23
N SER A 76 -4.32 6.16 -2.02
CA SER A 76 -4.95 7.23 -2.80
C SER A 76 -4.28 7.46 -4.16
N ASN A 77 -3.14 6.82 -4.43
CA ASN A 77 -2.50 6.85 -5.74
C ASN A 77 -3.36 6.14 -6.77
N GLN A 78 -3.71 6.86 -7.84
CA GLN A 78 -4.66 6.36 -8.83
C GLN A 78 -4.14 5.15 -9.62
N ILE A 79 -2.84 5.07 -9.86
CA ILE A 79 -2.22 3.95 -10.59
C ILE A 79 -2.35 2.67 -9.78
N ILE A 80 -2.02 2.72 -8.49
CA ILE A 80 -2.13 1.58 -7.57
C ILE A 80 -3.59 1.18 -7.40
N LYS A 81 -4.47 2.16 -7.18
CA LYS A 81 -5.90 1.94 -7.03
C LYS A 81 -6.50 1.21 -8.23
N ASN A 82 -6.23 1.69 -9.44
CA ASN A 82 -6.74 1.07 -10.67
C ASN A 82 -6.24 -0.37 -10.82
N SER A 83 -4.97 -0.62 -10.55
CA SER A 83 -4.40 -1.97 -10.61
C SER A 83 -5.11 -2.94 -9.67
N PHE A 84 -5.39 -2.51 -8.44
CA PHE A 84 -6.06 -3.36 -7.44
C PHE A 84 -7.56 -3.53 -7.72
N GLU A 85 -8.23 -2.53 -8.25
CA GLU A 85 -9.63 -2.66 -8.67
C GLU A 85 -9.81 -3.67 -9.80
N GLU A 86 -8.84 -3.77 -10.71
CA GLU A 86 -8.86 -4.75 -11.79
C GLU A 86 -8.57 -6.18 -11.29
N LYS A 87 -7.65 -6.33 -10.34
CA LYS A 87 -7.19 -7.64 -9.87
C LYS A 87 -8.04 -8.21 -8.75
N TYR A 88 -8.58 -7.38 -7.90
CA TYR A 88 -9.28 -7.78 -6.68
C TYR A 88 -10.58 -7.03 -6.52
N ASN A 89 -11.56 -7.67 -5.90
CA ASN A 89 -12.80 -7.01 -5.49
C ASN A 89 -12.54 -6.22 -4.20
N ALA A 90 -11.99 -5.03 -4.35
CA ALA A 90 -11.49 -4.22 -3.26
C ALA A 90 -12.28 -2.92 -3.09
N ILE A 91 -12.41 -2.50 -1.84
CA ILE A 91 -13.01 -1.22 -1.46
C ILE A 91 -11.87 -0.29 -1.02
N PHE A 92 -11.89 0.95 -1.49
CA PHE A 92 -10.90 1.96 -1.12
C PHE A 92 -11.55 3.03 -0.27
N ALA A 93 -10.88 3.38 0.84
CA ALA A 93 -11.30 4.51 1.66
C ALA A 93 -11.22 5.81 0.85
N PRO A 94 -12.17 6.76 1.05
CA PRO A 94 -12.08 8.06 0.40
C PRO A 94 -10.74 8.75 0.70
N PRO A 95 -10.17 9.53 -0.25
CA PRO A 95 -8.85 10.15 -0.06
C PRO A 95 -8.71 10.99 1.20
N GLN A 96 -9.77 11.64 1.64
CA GLN A 96 -9.76 12.45 2.87
C GLN A 96 -9.53 11.60 4.12
N PHE A 97 -9.84 10.30 4.10
CA PHE A 97 -9.60 9.37 5.21
C PHE A 97 -8.36 8.51 5.01
N SER A 98 -7.77 8.53 3.81
CA SER A 98 -6.57 7.76 3.48
C SER A 98 -5.29 8.55 3.71
N ALA A 99 -5.28 9.86 3.43
CA ALA A 99 -4.10 10.70 3.56
C ALA A 99 -3.77 11.02 5.03
N ASP A 100 -4.77 11.16 5.88
CA ASP A 100 -4.64 11.41 7.30
C ASP A 100 -5.72 10.65 8.06
N ASN A 101 -5.32 9.72 8.90
CA ASN A 101 -6.24 8.86 9.65
C ASN A 101 -6.55 9.39 11.06
N SER A 102 -6.37 10.67 11.31
CA SER A 102 -6.66 11.29 12.62
C SER A 102 -8.13 11.12 13.03
N ALA A 103 -9.06 11.22 12.07
CA ALA A 103 -10.48 11.03 12.33
C ALA A 103 -10.79 9.59 12.80
N GLY A 104 -10.17 8.59 12.17
CA GLY A 104 -10.33 7.18 12.56
C GLY A 104 -9.77 6.90 13.94
N ILE A 105 -8.59 7.44 14.25
CA ILE A 105 -7.97 7.31 15.58
C ILE A 105 -8.82 7.98 16.65
N ALA A 106 -9.33 9.18 16.39
CA ALA A 106 -10.20 9.90 17.30
C ALA A 106 -11.50 9.11 17.58
N TYR A 107 -12.09 8.53 16.54
CA TYR A 107 -13.29 7.69 16.68
C TYR A 107 -13.04 6.45 17.53
N LEU A 108 -11.92 5.76 17.31
CA LEU A 108 -11.52 4.59 18.10
C LEU A 108 -11.27 4.98 19.57
N GLY A 109 -10.64 6.11 19.81
CA GLY A 109 -10.44 6.65 21.15
C GLY A 109 -11.77 6.95 21.85
N TYR A 110 -12.69 7.56 21.14
CA TYR A 110 -14.04 7.84 21.66
C TYR A 110 -14.79 6.56 22.03
N ARG A 111 -14.77 5.55 21.17
CA ARG A 111 -15.39 4.25 21.45
C ARG A 111 -14.80 3.61 22.69
N LYS A 112 -13.48 3.55 22.76
CA LYS A 112 -12.78 2.95 23.91
C LYS A 112 -13.09 3.67 25.22
N TYR A 113 -13.14 4.99 25.18
CA TYR A 113 -13.53 5.81 26.33
C TYR A 113 -14.94 5.46 26.81
N ASN A 114 -15.91 5.41 25.91
CA ASN A 114 -17.29 5.08 26.24
C ASN A 114 -17.43 3.66 26.77
N ASP A 115 -16.75 2.68 26.19
CA ASP A 115 -16.77 1.30 26.67
C ASP A 115 -16.27 1.18 28.10
N VAL A 116 -15.20 1.90 28.45
CA VAL A 116 -14.66 1.91 29.81
C VAL A 116 -15.62 2.59 30.78
N HIS A 117 -16.27 3.69 30.39
CA HIS A 117 -17.18 4.48 31.29
C HIS A 117 -18.59 3.92 31.36
N THR A 118 -19.02 3.08 30.43
CA THR A 118 -20.33 2.43 30.43
C THR A 118 -20.34 1.05 31.10
N ARG A 119 -19.18 0.51 31.44
CA ARG A 119 -19.05 -0.79 32.16
C ARG A 119 -19.00 -0.68 33.65
N VAL A 120 -19.38 0.43 34.18
CA VAL A 120 -19.43 0.63 35.64
C VAL A 120 -20.75 0.11 36.23
#